data_bae4e23b4b43f70d3093e85fb7fba6f1
#
_entry.id   bae4e23b4b43f70d3093e85fb7fba6f1
#
_cell.length_a   1.000
_cell.length_b   1.000
_cell.length_c   1.000
_cell.angle_alpha   90.00
_cell.angle_beta   90.00
_cell.angle_gamma   90.00
#
_symmetry.space_group_name_H-M   'P 1'
#
loop_
_entity.id
_entity.type
_entity.pdbx_description
1 polymer ?
#
loop_
_entity_poly.entity_id
_entity_poly.type
_entity_poly.pdbx_seq_one_letter_code
_entity_poly.pdbx_strand_id
1 'polypeptide(L)'
;MSPEWYPAIRDCCAHWQDAPMLQQTFDALEKSFTADNDACIDSAKCIVEVVCQIIVGELDSPALPIKPKEENPTFGVWVSAAVRALKLGDVRNAAFQKLISQHHKLTTTLGDLRNDAGPVSHGKDGFIEKLSVYHRRAAVLSADAIVAFLHQAYRETELNFLRTREPYERFPDQNEVIDKWCSYAAAEIDDDGLLTVTLALPGDKPGDEGSLVIDATPSQFLFQFDRTAYIEALNAARSAETLEKVSEGTAA
;
A
#
# COMPACT_ATOMS: atom_id res chain seq x y z
N MET A 1 19.74 19.07 -16.17
CA MET A 1 18.85 18.06 -15.56
C MET A 1 17.64 17.96 -16.46
N SER A 2 17.32 16.77 -16.93
CA SER A 2 16.05 16.57 -17.67
C SER A 2 14.88 16.88 -16.74
N PRO A 3 13.82 17.55 -17.21
CA PRO A 3 12.65 17.81 -16.38
C PRO A 3 12.07 16.47 -15.91
N GLU A 4 11.73 16.41 -14.65
CA GLU A 4 11.05 15.24 -14.08
C GLU A 4 9.58 15.24 -14.54
N TRP A 5 9.20 14.22 -15.30
CA TRP A 5 7.91 14.20 -15.99
C TRP A 5 6.77 13.57 -15.15
N TYR A 6 7.11 12.85 -14.07
CA TYR A 6 6.14 12.15 -13.23
C TYR A 6 6.61 12.08 -11.77
N PRO A 7 6.84 13.25 -11.13
CA PRO A 7 7.35 13.30 -9.76
C PRO A 7 6.40 12.69 -8.74
N ALA A 8 5.09 12.86 -8.92
CA ALA A 8 4.10 12.32 -7.99
C ALA A 8 3.95 10.80 -8.08
N ILE A 9 4.05 10.24 -9.28
CA ILE A 9 4.11 8.78 -9.47
C ILE A 9 5.35 8.23 -8.76
N ARG A 10 6.51 8.88 -8.90
CA ARG A 10 7.74 8.46 -8.24
C ARG A 10 7.63 8.52 -6.71
N ASP A 11 7.09 9.60 -6.16
CA ASP A 11 6.85 9.75 -4.72
C ASP A 11 5.87 8.69 -4.20
N CYS A 12 4.81 8.42 -4.94
CA CYS A 12 3.84 7.37 -4.63
C CYS A 12 4.48 5.97 -4.63
N CYS A 13 5.33 5.66 -5.61
CA CYS A 13 6.05 4.39 -5.67
C CYS A 13 7.11 4.26 -4.56
N ALA A 14 7.76 5.35 -4.17
CA ALA A 14 8.67 5.39 -3.04
C ALA A 14 7.94 5.19 -1.70
N HIS A 15 6.70 5.69 -1.58
CA HIS A 15 5.87 5.47 -0.41
C HIS A 15 5.50 3.98 -0.26
N TRP A 16 5.04 3.33 -1.32
CA TRP A 16 4.65 1.91 -1.30
C TRP A 16 5.71 1.02 -1.97
N GLN A 17 6.95 1.11 -1.51
CA GLN A 17 8.07 0.34 -2.05
C GLN A 17 7.86 -1.18 -1.94
N ASP A 18 7.07 -1.63 -0.97
CA ASP A 18 6.74 -3.04 -0.73
C ASP A 18 5.52 -3.52 -1.54
N ALA A 19 4.99 -2.72 -2.47
CA ALA A 19 3.91 -3.10 -3.36
C ALA A 19 4.43 -3.62 -4.71
N PRO A 20 4.63 -4.95 -4.90
CA PRO A 20 5.39 -5.50 -6.04
C PRO A 20 4.78 -5.13 -7.39
N MET A 21 3.45 -5.14 -7.51
CA MET A 21 2.77 -4.81 -8.77
C MET A 21 2.88 -3.33 -9.11
N LEU A 22 2.90 -2.45 -8.10
CA LEU A 22 3.13 -1.02 -8.32
C LEU A 22 4.56 -0.79 -8.83
N GLN A 23 5.56 -1.41 -8.20
CA GLN A 23 6.95 -1.30 -8.61
C GLN A 23 7.16 -1.84 -10.03
N GLN A 24 6.63 -3.01 -10.33
CA GLN A 24 6.72 -3.60 -11.69
C GLN A 24 6.08 -2.68 -12.75
N THR A 25 4.94 -2.07 -12.43
CA THR A 25 4.26 -1.16 -13.35
C THR A 25 5.03 0.15 -13.53
N PHE A 26 5.68 0.62 -12.47
CA PHE A 26 6.55 1.79 -12.52
C PHE A 26 7.79 1.54 -13.38
N ASP A 27 8.46 0.41 -13.22
CA ASP A 27 9.60 0.02 -14.06
C ASP A 27 9.21 -0.06 -15.54
N ALA A 28 8.02 -0.58 -15.82
CA ALA A 28 7.49 -0.63 -17.19
C ALA A 28 7.22 0.78 -17.76
N LEU A 29 6.73 1.72 -16.93
CA LEU A 29 6.57 3.12 -17.32
C LEU A 29 7.92 3.76 -17.61
N GLU A 30 8.89 3.66 -16.72
CA GLU A 30 10.22 4.26 -16.91
C GLU A 30 10.90 3.74 -18.18
N LYS A 31 10.87 2.43 -18.39
CA LYS A 31 11.45 1.79 -19.57
C LYS A 31 10.77 2.25 -20.86
N SER A 32 9.45 2.24 -20.92
CA SER A 32 8.70 2.62 -22.12
C SER A 32 8.78 4.11 -22.40
N PHE A 33 8.74 4.95 -21.38
CA PHE A 33 8.85 6.41 -21.51
C PHE A 33 10.24 6.83 -22.00
N THR A 34 11.30 6.24 -21.46
CA THR A 34 12.69 6.50 -21.87
C THR A 34 12.95 6.02 -23.30
N ALA A 35 12.32 4.94 -23.71
CA ALA A 35 12.45 4.39 -25.07
C ALA A 35 11.53 5.08 -26.11
N ASP A 36 10.85 6.17 -25.74
CA ASP A 36 9.86 6.85 -26.60
C ASP A 36 8.80 5.88 -27.18
N ASN A 37 8.33 4.95 -26.34
CA ASN A 37 7.38 3.91 -26.71
C ASN A 37 5.96 4.26 -26.22
N ASP A 38 4.96 4.09 -27.07
CA ASP A 38 3.55 4.38 -26.76
C ASP A 38 2.99 3.49 -25.65
N ALA A 39 3.65 2.37 -25.31
CA ALA A 39 3.33 1.54 -24.16
C ALA A 39 3.41 2.30 -22.80
N CYS A 40 4.07 3.47 -22.76
CA CYS A 40 4.04 4.33 -21.58
C CYS A 40 2.62 4.83 -21.23
N ILE A 41 1.72 4.92 -22.21
CA ILE A 41 0.31 5.29 -22.00
C ILE A 41 -0.41 4.18 -21.24
N ASP A 42 -0.20 2.93 -21.63
CA ASP A 42 -0.75 1.76 -20.94
C ASP A 42 -0.22 1.69 -19.51
N SER A 43 1.09 1.84 -19.33
CA SER A 43 1.74 1.81 -18.01
C SER A 43 1.24 2.96 -17.12
N ALA A 44 1.10 4.17 -17.64
CA ALA A 44 0.59 5.33 -16.90
C ALA A 44 -0.85 5.10 -16.41
N LYS A 45 -1.74 4.56 -17.26
CA LYS A 45 -3.09 4.17 -16.85
C LYS A 45 -3.07 3.07 -15.80
N CYS A 46 -2.24 2.03 -15.99
CA CYS A 46 -2.12 0.93 -15.03
C CYS A 46 -1.65 1.40 -13.65
N ILE A 47 -0.73 2.36 -13.57
CA ILE A 47 -0.30 2.96 -12.29
C ILE A 47 -1.49 3.59 -11.57
N VAL A 48 -2.29 4.42 -12.24
CA VAL A 48 -3.49 5.02 -11.64
C VAL A 48 -4.43 3.95 -11.09
N GLU A 49 -4.63 2.88 -11.84
CA GLU A 49 -5.50 1.77 -11.44
C GLU A 49 -4.96 1.04 -10.20
N VAL A 50 -3.67 0.71 -10.19
CA VAL A 50 -3.01 0.05 -9.04
C VAL A 50 -3.05 0.95 -7.80
N VAL A 51 -2.80 2.24 -7.94
CA VAL A 51 -2.92 3.21 -6.83
C VAL A 51 -4.35 3.24 -6.27
N CYS A 52 -5.36 3.26 -7.14
CA CYS A 52 -6.76 3.17 -6.69
C CYS A 52 -7.05 1.86 -5.94
N GLN A 53 -6.50 0.73 -6.41
CA GLN A 53 -6.67 -0.57 -5.75
C GLN A 53 -6.01 -0.61 -4.37
N ILE A 54 -4.81 -0.03 -4.23
CA ILE A 54 -4.12 0.08 -2.94
C ILE A 54 -4.97 0.92 -1.97
N ILE A 55 -5.38 2.12 -2.37
CA ILE A 55 -6.19 3.03 -1.54
C ILE A 55 -7.49 2.36 -1.09
N VAL A 56 -8.20 1.71 -2.02
CA VAL A 56 -9.42 0.97 -1.69
C VAL A 56 -9.13 -0.18 -0.75
N GLY A 57 -8.03 -0.90 -0.95
CA GLY A 57 -7.63 -2.02 -0.08
C GLY A 57 -7.31 -1.59 1.35
N GLU A 58 -6.72 -0.40 1.53
CA GLU A 58 -6.40 0.17 2.84
C GLU A 58 -7.64 0.71 3.58
N LEU A 59 -8.58 1.31 2.85
CA LEU A 59 -9.72 2.01 3.43
C LEU A 59 -11.01 1.18 3.46
N ASP A 60 -11.06 0.02 2.78
CA ASP A 60 -12.21 -0.87 2.79
C ASP A 60 -12.44 -1.49 4.17
N SER A 61 -13.68 -1.60 4.60
CA SER A 61 -14.02 -2.22 5.87
C SER A 61 -15.36 -2.97 5.82
N PRO A 62 -15.58 -4.03 6.63
CA PRO A 62 -16.87 -4.70 6.69
C PRO A 62 -18.02 -3.79 7.11
N ALA A 63 -17.73 -2.76 7.94
CA ALA A 63 -18.72 -1.77 8.35
C ALA A 63 -19.08 -0.80 7.21
N LEU A 64 -18.11 -0.52 6.32
CA LEU A 64 -18.30 0.33 5.14
C LEU A 64 -17.59 -0.30 3.94
N PRO A 65 -18.22 -1.26 3.26
CA PRO A 65 -17.61 -1.92 2.12
C PRO A 65 -17.55 -0.96 0.92
N ILE A 66 -16.33 -0.69 0.45
CA ILE A 66 -16.03 0.24 -0.64
C ILE A 66 -15.54 -0.52 -1.87
N LYS A 67 -14.91 -1.68 -1.66
CA LYS A 67 -14.37 -2.52 -2.72
C LYS A 67 -15.46 -2.86 -3.74
N PRO A 68 -15.18 -2.75 -5.04
CA PRO A 68 -16.11 -3.16 -6.09
C PRO A 68 -16.51 -4.63 -5.93
N LYS A 69 -17.78 -4.93 -6.16
CA LYS A 69 -18.34 -6.29 -6.06
C LYS A 69 -18.21 -7.07 -7.37
N GLU A 70 -17.91 -6.41 -8.45
CA GLU A 70 -17.71 -6.98 -9.78
C GLU A 70 -16.45 -7.84 -9.79
N GLU A 71 -16.47 -8.96 -10.49
CA GLU A 71 -15.31 -9.87 -10.61
C GLU A 71 -14.15 -9.18 -11.34
N ASN A 72 -14.47 -8.39 -12.39
CA ASN A 72 -13.50 -7.63 -13.17
C ASN A 72 -13.92 -6.15 -13.27
N PRO A 73 -13.70 -5.35 -12.23
CA PRO A 73 -14.10 -3.96 -12.23
C PRO A 73 -13.36 -3.16 -13.31
N THR A 74 -14.07 -2.29 -13.99
CA THR A 74 -13.42 -1.40 -14.96
C THR A 74 -12.56 -0.34 -14.28
N PHE A 75 -11.65 0.26 -15.04
CA PHE A 75 -10.82 1.38 -14.58
C PHE A 75 -11.64 2.50 -13.90
N GLY A 76 -12.74 2.93 -14.52
CA GLY A 76 -13.62 3.96 -13.94
C GLY A 76 -14.28 3.55 -12.63
N VAL A 77 -14.55 2.26 -12.44
CA VAL A 77 -15.10 1.71 -11.18
C VAL A 77 -14.08 1.79 -10.05
N TRP A 78 -12.81 1.44 -10.32
CA TRP A 78 -11.72 1.58 -9.34
C TRP A 78 -11.49 3.03 -8.93
N VAL A 79 -11.42 3.95 -9.90
CA VAL A 79 -11.29 5.39 -9.61
C VAL A 79 -12.45 5.90 -8.77
N SER A 80 -13.69 5.54 -9.13
CA SER A 80 -14.88 5.94 -8.37
C SER A 80 -14.87 5.36 -6.95
N ALA A 81 -14.37 4.13 -6.78
CA ALA A 81 -14.22 3.51 -5.47
C ALA A 81 -13.17 4.25 -4.62
N ALA A 82 -12.00 4.59 -5.17
CA ALA A 82 -10.96 5.35 -4.49
C ALA A 82 -11.45 6.75 -4.07
N VAL A 83 -12.13 7.48 -4.95
CA VAL A 83 -12.72 8.80 -4.64
C VAL A 83 -13.73 8.71 -3.49
N ARG A 84 -14.55 7.66 -3.44
CA ARG A 84 -15.47 7.41 -2.31
C ARG A 84 -14.73 7.05 -1.04
N ALA A 85 -13.72 6.17 -1.13
CA ALA A 85 -12.89 5.77 0.01
C ALA A 85 -12.27 6.98 0.71
N LEU A 86 -11.75 7.91 -0.07
CA LEU A 86 -11.14 9.16 0.37
C LEU A 86 -12.16 10.25 0.74
N LYS A 87 -13.46 9.99 0.65
CA LYS A 87 -14.55 10.94 0.94
C LYS A 87 -14.44 12.27 0.19
N LEU A 88 -13.81 12.24 -0.99
CA LEU A 88 -13.56 13.45 -1.78
C LEU A 88 -14.83 14.10 -2.34
N GLY A 89 -15.95 13.36 -2.39
CA GLY A 89 -17.26 13.86 -2.77
C GLY A 89 -17.98 14.68 -1.68
N ASP A 90 -17.53 14.61 -0.42
CA ASP A 90 -18.23 15.20 0.73
C ASP A 90 -17.89 16.68 0.94
N VAL A 91 -17.02 17.24 0.10
CA VAL A 91 -16.62 18.64 0.17
C VAL A 91 -17.77 19.57 -0.25
N ARG A 92 -18.24 20.39 0.66
CA ARG A 92 -19.40 21.32 0.43
C ARG A 92 -19.11 22.46 -0.56
N ASN A 93 -17.89 22.67 -0.97
CA ASN A 93 -17.50 23.75 -1.89
C ASN A 93 -17.74 23.32 -3.35
N ALA A 94 -18.66 23.99 -4.06
CA ALA A 94 -19.01 23.69 -5.44
C ALA A 94 -17.82 23.77 -6.44
N ALA A 95 -16.86 24.68 -6.20
CA ALA A 95 -15.66 24.78 -7.03
C ALA A 95 -14.76 23.53 -6.85
N PHE A 96 -14.61 23.05 -5.63
CA PHE A 96 -13.87 21.81 -5.32
C PHE A 96 -14.55 20.57 -5.92
N GLN A 97 -15.88 20.46 -5.80
CA GLN A 97 -16.63 19.37 -6.44
C GLN A 97 -16.44 19.36 -7.95
N LYS A 98 -16.41 20.56 -8.56
CA LYS A 98 -16.13 20.69 -9.99
C LYS A 98 -14.70 20.26 -10.32
N LEU A 99 -13.69 20.60 -9.50
CA LEU A 99 -12.32 20.16 -9.69
C LEU A 99 -12.20 18.62 -9.62
N ILE A 100 -12.79 17.99 -8.62
CA ILE A 100 -12.85 16.53 -8.49
C ILE A 100 -13.50 15.90 -9.73
N SER A 101 -14.62 16.47 -10.19
CA SER A 101 -15.29 16.03 -11.43
C SER A 101 -14.39 16.15 -12.67
N GLN A 102 -13.53 17.18 -12.75
CA GLN A 102 -12.58 17.31 -13.86
C GLN A 102 -11.45 16.27 -13.77
N HIS A 103 -10.94 15.96 -12.57
CA HIS A 103 -9.99 14.87 -12.38
C HIS A 103 -10.59 13.51 -12.79
N HIS A 104 -11.83 13.25 -12.44
CA HIS A 104 -12.53 12.04 -12.88
C HIS A 104 -12.67 11.98 -14.41
N LYS A 105 -13.00 13.10 -15.05
CA LYS A 105 -13.04 13.18 -16.53
C LYS A 105 -11.67 12.97 -17.17
N LEU A 106 -10.63 13.57 -16.58
CA LEU A 106 -9.25 13.37 -17.05
C LEU A 106 -8.86 11.89 -16.98
N THR A 107 -9.25 11.21 -15.91
CA THR A 107 -9.02 9.77 -15.72
C THR A 107 -9.74 8.94 -16.80
N THR A 108 -11.00 9.27 -17.07
CA THR A 108 -11.78 8.62 -18.15
C THR A 108 -11.11 8.83 -19.50
N THR A 109 -10.73 10.07 -19.81
CA THR A 109 -10.04 10.42 -21.07
C THR A 109 -8.70 9.70 -21.22
N LEU A 110 -7.95 9.49 -20.13
CA LEU A 110 -6.72 8.69 -20.14
C LEU A 110 -7.01 7.23 -20.49
N GLY A 111 -8.10 6.68 -19.98
CA GLY A 111 -8.58 5.34 -20.32
C GLY A 111 -8.95 5.21 -21.80
N ASP A 112 -9.67 6.20 -22.33
CA ASP A 112 -10.06 6.25 -23.74
C ASP A 112 -8.81 6.39 -24.65
N LEU A 113 -7.90 7.28 -24.31
CA LEU A 113 -6.63 7.47 -25.03
C LEU A 113 -5.83 6.15 -25.08
N ARG A 114 -5.78 5.42 -23.98
CA ARG A 114 -5.14 4.10 -23.94
C ARG A 114 -5.81 3.11 -24.89
N ASN A 115 -7.15 3.09 -24.92
CA ASN A 115 -7.88 2.19 -25.80
C ASN A 115 -7.69 2.54 -27.28
N ASP A 116 -7.60 3.83 -27.61
CA ASP A 116 -7.48 4.32 -28.97
C ASP A 116 -6.02 4.26 -29.48
N ALA A 117 -5.05 4.60 -28.63
CA ALA A 117 -3.67 4.83 -29.01
C ALA A 117 -2.67 3.81 -28.39
N GLY A 118 -3.03 3.11 -27.31
CA GLY A 118 -2.13 2.14 -26.66
C GLY A 118 -1.87 0.92 -27.55
N PRO A 119 -0.59 0.55 -27.77
CA PRO A 119 -0.21 -0.52 -28.70
C PRO A 119 -0.56 -1.93 -28.18
N VAL A 120 -0.78 -2.09 -26.88
CA VAL A 120 -0.90 -3.40 -26.22
C VAL A 120 -2.35 -3.88 -26.09
N SER A 121 -3.33 -2.97 -26.14
CA SER A 121 -4.70 -3.29 -25.76
C SER A 121 -5.50 -4.19 -26.71
N HIS A 122 -5.20 -4.19 -28.00
CA HIS A 122 -5.85 -5.05 -29.00
C HIS A 122 -4.93 -5.07 -30.22
N GLY A 123 -4.43 -6.21 -30.67
CA GLY A 123 -3.52 -6.32 -31.81
C GLY A 123 -3.86 -5.36 -32.94
N LYS A 124 -3.18 -4.20 -32.97
CA LYS A 124 -3.41 -3.14 -33.94
C LYS A 124 -2.63 -3.42 -35.21
N ASP A 125 -3.04 -2.76 -36.31
CA ASP A 125 -2.31 -2.79 -37.55
C ASP A 125 -0.85 -2.39 -37.31
N GLY A 126 0.10 -3.23 -37.75
CA GLY A 126 1.54 -3.02 -37.57
C GLY A 126 2.10 -1.78 -38.32
N PHE A 127 1.30 -1.14 -39.17
CA PHE A 127 1.66 0.06 -39.90
C PHE A 127 1.13 1.36 -39.29
N ILE A 128 0.45 1.30 -38.11
CA ILE A 128 0.02 2.52 -37.42
C ILE A 128 1.27 3.32 -36.97
N GLU A 129 1.28 4.61 -37.30
CA GLU A 129 2.34 5.52 -36.88
C GLU A 129 2.33 5.70 -35.34
N LYS A 130 3.53 5.79 -34.77
CA LYS A 130 3.70 6.11 -33.34
C LYS A 130 3.14 7.50 -33.03
N LEU A 131 2.60 7.64 -31.84
CA LEU A 131 2.19 8.94 -31.33
C LEU A 131 3.40 9.88 -31.19
N SER A 132 3.15 11.18 -31.33
CA SER A 132 4.20 12.15 -31.07
C SER A 132 4.62 12.12 -29.59
N VAL A 133 5.84 12.57 -29.33
CA VAL A 133 6.39 12.68 -27.98
C VAL A 133 5.51 13.55 -27.05
N TYR A 134 4.83 14.55 -27.62
CA TYR A 134 3.93 15.42 -26.86
C TYR A 134 2.68 14.69 -26.37
N HIS A 135 2.11 13.80 -27.17
CA HIS A 135 0.94 13.01 -26.78
C HIS A 135 1.29 12.04 -25.66
N ARG A 136 2.43 11.35 -25.76
CA ARG A 136 2.91 10.46 -24.70
C ARG A 136 3.15 11.22 -23.39
N ARG A 137 3.84 12.36 -23.46
CA ARG A 137 4.08 13.22 -22.29
C ARG A 137 2.79 13.73 -21.68
N ALA A 138 1.81 14.15 -22.49
CA ALA A 138 0.51 14.58 -22.00
C ALA A 138 -0.21 13.48 -21.24
N ALA A 139 -0.18 12.23 -21.73
CA ALA A 139 -0.78 11.08 -21.04
C ALA A 139 -0.11 10.80 -19.69
N VAL A 140 1.23 10.79 -19.65
CA VAL A 140 1.99 10.55 -18.41
C VAL A 140 1.79 11.68 -17.39
N LEU A 141 1.82 12.95 -17.81
CA LEU A 141 1.52 14.10 -16.94
C LEU A 141 0.09 14.05 -16.39
N SER A 142 -0.87 13.58 -17.18
CA SER A 142 -2.25 13.41 -16.73
C SER A 142 -2.36 12.35 -15.66
N ALA A 143 -1.67 11.22 -15.81
CA ALA A 143 -1.60 10.17 -14.80
C ALA A 143 -0.91 10.67 -13.53
N ASP A 144 0.21 11.40 -13.66
CA ASP A 144 0.94 12.00 -12.56
C ASP A 144 0.07 12.96 -11.72
N ALA A 145 -0.70 13.83 -12.39
CA ALA A 145 -1.63 14.74 -11.72
C ALA A 145 -2.75 14.00 -10.96
N ILE A 146 -3.27 12.90 -11.52
CA ILE A 146 -4.28 12.06 -10.86
C ILE A 146 -3.67 11.36 -9.63
N VAL A 147 -2.49 10.76 -9.78
CA VAL A 147 -1.78 10.10 -8.68
C VAL A 147 -1.44 11.10 -7.59
N ALA A 148 -0.92 12.29 -7.94
CA ALA A 148 -0.64 13.36 -6.98
C ALA A 148 -1.86 13.67 -6.10
N PHE A 149 -3.01 13.86 -6.73
CA PHE A 149 -4.25 14.17 -6.04
C PHE A 149 -4.74 13.03 -5.12
N LEU A 150 -4.77 11.80 -5.61
CA LEU A 150 -5.23 10.64 -4.85
C LEU A 150 -4.26 10.29 -3.71
N HIS A 151 -2.95 10.31 -3.97
CA HIS A 151 -1.93 9.98 -2.99
C HIS A 151 -1.86 11.03 -1.88
N GLN A 152 -1.94 12.32 -2.20
CA GLN A 152 -1.99 13.37 -1.18
C GLN A 152 -3.24 13.24 -0.30
N ALA A 153 -4.40 13.00 -0.89
CA ALA A 153 -5.64 12.79 -0.13
C ALA A 153 -5.55 11.55 0.78
N TYR A 154 -4.91 10.47 0.30
CA TYR A 154 -4.66 9.28 1.10
C TYR A 154 -3.75 9.57 2.30
N ARG A 155 -2.67 10.33 2.10
CA ARG A 155 -1.75 10.69 3.18
C ARG A 155 -2.39 11.52 4.29
N GLU A 156 -3.46 12.25 3.98
CA GLU A 156 -4.24 13.06 4.93
C GLU A 156 -5.40 12.27 5.56
N THR A 157 -5.67 11.06 5.09
CA THR A 157 -6.75 10.22 5.60
C THR A 157 -6.33 9.48 6.86
N GLU A 158 -7.21 9.47 7.87
CA GLU A 158 -7.03 8.65 9.07
C GLU A 158 -7.19 7.16 8.73
N LEU A 159 -6.16 6.37 9.04
CA LEU A 159 -6.11 4.94 8.74
C LEU A 159 -6.61 4.10 9.92
N ASN A 160 -7.12 2.93 9.61
CA ASN A 160 -7.52 1.96 10.62
C ASN A 160 -6.32 1.09 11.02
N PHE A 161 -5.76 1.32 12.21
CA PHE A 161 -4.60 0.59 12.73
C PHE A 161 -4.75 -0.94 12.78
N LEU A 162 -5.98 -1.45 12.86
CA LEU A 162 -6.21 -2.90 12.84
C LEU A 162 -6.07 -3.55 11.46
N ARG A 163 -5.95 -2.74 10.39
CA ARG A 163 -6.03 -3.23 9.01
C ARG A 163 -5.00 -2.67 8.07
N THR A 164 -4.47 -1.50 8.39
CA THR A 164 -3.47 -0.85 7.54
C THR A 164 -2.23 -1.72 7.36
N ARG A 165 -1.67 -1.68 6.17
CA ARG A 165 -0.37 -2.27 5.82
C ARG A 165 0.77 -1.26 5.93
N GLU A 166 0.43 -0.03 6.29
CA GLU A 166 1.45 0.99 6.50
C GLU A 166 2.37 0.58 7.64
N PRO A 167 3.68 0.79 7.51
CA PRO A 167 4.63 0.41 8.53
C PRO A 167 4.56 1.31 9.77
N TYR A 168 5.10 0.82 10.88
CA TYR A 168 5.14 1.54 12.17
C TYR A 168 5.65 2.98 12.06
N GLU A 169 6.66 3.20 11.22
CA GLU A 169 7.31 4.49 11.00
C GLU A 169 6.39 5.54 10.34
N ARG A 170 5.26 5.10 9.82
CA ARG A 170 4.25 5.97 9.20
C ARG A 170 3.46 6.78 10.24
N PHE A 171 3.51 6.38 11.51
CA PHE A 171 2.68 6.92 12.59
C PHE A 171 3.50 7.54 13.74
N PRO A 172 4.48 8.44 13.46
CA PRO A 172 5.37 8.97 14.48
C PRO A 172 4.64 9.69 15.61
N ASP A 173 3.62 10.49 15.28
CA ASP A 173 2.87 11.26 16.28
C ASP A 173 2.09 10.35 17.24
N GLN A 174 1.48 9.28 16.71
CA GLN A 174 0.74 8.31 17.52
C GLN A 174 1.68 7.46 18.37
N ASN A 175 2.81 7.06 17.80
CA ASN A 175 3.85 6.30 18.50
C ASN A 175 4.40 7.13 19.67
N GLU A 176 4.72 8.42 19.46
CA GLU A 176 5.19 9.33 20.51
C GLU A 176 4.17 9.45 21.65
N VAL A 177 2.87 9.52 21.34
CA VAL A 177 1.82 9.58 22.37
C VAL A 177 1.79 8.30 23.20
N ILE A 178 1.88 7.13 22.55
CA ILE A 178 1.94 5.84 23.26
C ILE A 178 3.19 5.77 24.14
N ASP A 179 4.37 6.05 23.59
CA ASP A 179 5.65 5.97 24.28
C ASP A 179 5.76 6.93 25.46
N LYS A 180 5.05 8.04 25.39
CA LYS A 180 4.98 9.03 26.48
C LYS A 180 4.08 8.61 27.64
N TRP A 181 2.97 7.95 27.35
CA TRP A 181 1.92 7.71 28.35
C TRP A 181 1.81 6.24 28.79
N CYS A 182 2.41 5.31 28.04
CA CYS A 182 2.44 3.90 28.38
C CYS A 182 3.84 3.48 28.81
N SER A 183 3.95 2.54 29.73
CA SER A 183 5.25 2.01 30.17
C SER A 183 5.16 0.52 30.44
N TYR A 184 6.32 -0.15 30.40
CA TYR A 184 6.40 -1.54 30.84
C TYR A 184 6.26 -1.61 32.36
N ALA A 185 5.25 -2.34 32.85
CA ALA A 185 5.02 -2.58 34.28
C ALA A 185 5.68 -3.89 34.75
N ALA A 186 5.59 -4.95 33.93
CA ALA A 186 6.22 -6.24 34.18
C ALA A 186 6.56 -6.97 32.89
N ALA A 187 7.53 -7.87 32.95
CA ALA A 187 7.80 -8.87 31.94
C ALA A 187 8.21 -10.18 32.64
N GLU A 188 7.45 -11.24 32.42
CA GLU A 188 7.60 -12.52 33.10
C GLU A 188 7.65 -13.63 32.04
N ILE A 189 8.41 -14.70 32.33
CA ILE A 189 8.41 -15.91 31.52
C ILE A 189 7.90 -17.05 32.41
N ASP A 190 6.89 -17.75 31.95
CA ASP A 190 6.35 -18.90 32.67
C ASP A 190 7.16 -20.18 32.43
N ASP A 191 6.78 -21.27 33.14
CA ASP A 191 7.45 -22.56 33.04
C ASP A 191 7.35 -23.20 31.64
N ASP A 192 6.36 -22.81 30.84
CA ASP A 192 6.16 -23.24 29.45
C ASP A 192 6.90 -22.38 28.43
N GLY A 193 7.62 -21.33 28.89
CA GLY A 193 8.40 -20.43 28.07
C GLY A 193 7.55 -19.37 27.35
N LEU A 194 6.34 -19.08 27.82
CA LEU A 194 5.51 -18.00 27.34
C LEU A 194 5.97 -16.68 27.97
N LEU A 195 6.25 -15.68 27.17
CA LEU A 195 6.54 -14.32 27.61
C LEU A 195 5.24 -13.56 27.82
N THR A 196 4.99 -13.13 29.07
CA THR A 196 3.89 -12.23 29.43
C THR A 196 4.44 -10.84 29.68
N VAL A 197 4.02 -9.87 28.89
CA VAL A 197 4.38 -8.46 29.05
C VAL A 197 3.17 -7.69 29.52
N THR A 198 3.29 -6.99 30.66
CA THR A 198 2.27 -6.09 31.18
C THR A 198 2.68 -4.65 30.91
N LEU A 199 1.82 -3.91 30.24
CA LEU A 199 1.96 -2.47 30.02
C LEU A 199 1.04 -1.73 31.00
N ALA A 200 1.56 -0.72 31.65
CA ALA A 200 0.75 0.27 32.37
C ALA A 200 0.18 1.28 31.37
N LEU A 201 -1.11 1.53 31.45
CA LEU A 201 -1.83 2.48 30.62
C LEU A 201 -2.37 3.63 31.48
N PRO A 202 -2.49 4.85 30.94
CA PRO A 202 -3.22 5.91 31.64
C PRO A 202 -4.70 5.53 31.77
N GLY A 203 -5.28 5.72 32.95
CA GLY A 203 -6.71 5.53 33.17
C GLY A 203 -7.54 6.73 32.73
N ASP A 204 -8.86 6.58 32.79
CA ASP A 204 -9.82 7.63 32.40
C ASP A 204 -9.82 8.86 33.31
N LYS A 205 -9.23 8.75 34.50
CA LYS A 205 -9.13 9.86 35.49
C LYS A 205 -7.69 9.98 35.98
N PRO A 206 -7.27 11.19 36.39
CA PRO A 206 -5.97 11.39 37.01
C PRO A 206 -5.80 10.48 38.24
N GLY A 207 -4.80 9.60 38.20
CA GLY A 207 -4.50 8.62 39.27
C GLY A 207 -5.10 7.23 39.08
N ASP A 208 -5.94 7.03 38.07
CA ASP A 208 -6.33 5.69 37.64
C ASP A 208 -5.26 5.12 36.68
N GLU A 209 -4.92 3.85 36.87
CA GLU A 209 -4.01 3.12 35.99
C GLU A 209 -4.76 1.93 35.39
N GLY A 210 -4.69 1.81 34.07
CA GLY A 210 -5.09 0.61 33.36
C GLY A 210 -3.91 -0.33 33.14
N SER A 211 -4.19 -1.53 32.72
CA SER A 211 -3.13 -2.45 32.27
C SER A 211 -3.55 -3.20 31.01
N LEU A 212 -2.58 -3.44 30.13
CA LEU A 212 -2.71 -4.30 28.97
C LEU A 212 -1.71 -5.44 29.10
N VAL A 213 -2.19 -6.68 28.99
CA VAL A 213 -1.35 -7.88 29.05
C VAL A 213 -1.23 -8.46 27.66
N ILE A 214 -0.01 -8.75 27.25
CA ILE A 214 0.32 -9.35 25.97
C ILE A 214 1.14 -10.61 26.22
N ASP A 215 0.63 -11.75 25.75
CA ASP A 215 1.31 -13.03 25.79
C ASP A 215 1.90 -13.35 24.43
N ALA A 216 3.16 -13.80 24.41
CA ALA A 216 3.86 -14.15 23.18
C ALA A 216 4.72 -15.41 23.36
N THR A 217 4.56 -16.39 22.48
CA THR A 217 5.53 -17.48 22.33
C THR A 217 6.81 -16.98 21.66
N PRO A 218 7.96 -17.67 21.83
CA PRO A 218 9.20 -17.30 21.14
C PRO A 218 9.04 -17.12 19.62
N SER A 219 8.24 -18.00 19.00
CA SER A 219 7.98 -17.91 17.55
C SER A 219 7.16 -16.68 17.15
N GLN A 220 6.14 -16.32 17.94
CA GLN A 220 5.33 -15.12 17.72
C GLN A 220 6.18 -13.87 17.92
N PHE A 221 6.97 -13.82 18.99
CA PHE A 221 7.87 -12.71 19.28
C PHE A 221 8.84 -12.47 18.11
N LEU A 222 9.61 -13.48 17.71
CA LEU A 222 10.56 -13.39 16.61
C LEU A 222 9.88 -13.00 15.29
N PHE A 223 8.73 -13.61 14.99
CA PHE A 223 8.01 -13.33 13.75
C PHE A 223 7.55 -11.87 13.64
N GLN A 224 7.20 -11.22 14.74
CA GLN A 224 6.75 -9.84 14.77
C GLN A 224 7.90 -8.83 14.80
N PHE A 225 8.97 -9.12 15.54
CA PHE A 225 10.03 -8.16 15.80
C PHE A 225 11.26 -8.33 14.90
N ASP A 226 11.63 -9.56 14.56
CA ASP A 226 12.83 -9.83 13.74
C ASP A 226 12.64 -11.09 12.88
N ARG A 227 12.30 -10.90 11.63
CA ARG A 227 12.12 -11.99 10.65
C ARG A 227 13.42 -12.73 10.33
N THR A 228 14.56 -12.07 10.44
CA THR A 228 15.87 -12.71 10.23
C THR A 228 16.17 -13.65 11.37
N ALA A 229 16.02 -13.20 12.62
CA ALA A 229 16.18 -14.03 13.80
C ALA A 229 15.15 -15.19 13.83
N TYR A 230 13.93 -14.96 13.33
CA TYR A 230 12.94 -16.04 13.16
C TYR A 230 13.43 -17.15 12.24
N ILE A 231 14.03 -16.81 11.09
CA ILE A 231 14.59 -17.78 10.14
C ILE A 231 15.77 -18.53 10.76
N GLU A 232 16.64 -17.85 11.48
CA GLU A 232 17.79 -18.46 12.19
C GLU A 232 17.32 -19.45 13.24
N ALA A 233 16.37 -19.05 14.09
CA ALA A 233 15.78 -19.92 15.12
C ALA A 233 15.08 -21.14 14.52
N LEU A 234 14.33 -20.96 13.41
CA LEU A 234 13.68 -22.05 12.69
C LEU A 234 14.70 -23.07 12.15
N ASN A 235 15.79 -22.59 11.57
CA ASN A 235 16.85 -23.47 11.05
C ASN A 235 17.56 -24.24 12.18
N ALA A 236 17.84 -23.58 13.30
CA ALA A 236 18.41 -24.22 14.48
C ALA A 236 17.50 -25.31 15.06
N ALA A 237 16.19 -25.01 15.20
CA ALA A 237 15.20 -25.95 15.69
C ALA A 237 15.07 -27.20 14.78
N ARG A 238 15.03 -27.01 13.46
CA ARG A 238 15.00 -28.11 12.49
C ARG A 238 16.24 -29.00 12.54
N SER A 239 17.42 -28.40 12.78
CA SER A 239 18.66 -29.14 12.93
C SER A 239 18.66 -29.98 14.21
N ALA A 240 18.17 -29.44 15.31
CA ALA A 240 18.03 -30.16 16.59
C ALA A 240 17.06 -31.35 16.45
N GLU A 241 15.90 -31.13 15.85
CA GLU A 241 14.90 -32.20 15.61
C GLU A 241 15.46 -33.33 14.72
N THR A 242 16.31 -33.01 13.76
CA THR A 242 16.97 -34.01 12.90
C THR A 242 17.98 -34.84 13.68
N LEU A 243 18.76 -34.23 14.58
CA LEU A 243 19.72 -34.90 15.45
C LEU A 243 19.01 -35.83 16.44
N GLU A 244 17.90 -35.41 17.00
CA GLU A 244 17.11 -36.22 17.93
C GLU A 244 16.58 -37.50 17.26
N LYS A 245 15.99 -37.38 16.06
CA LYS A 245 15.52 -38.54 15.26
C LYS A 245 16.66 -39.52 14.88
N VAL A 246 17.86 -39.01 14.63
CA VAL A 246 19.04 -39.87 14.35
C VAL A 246 19.49 -40.61 15.62
N SER A 247 19.45 -39.96 16.79
CA SER A 247 19.83 -40.58 18.05
C SER A 247 18.83 -41.69 18.49
N GLU A 248 17.56 -41.49 18.29
CA GLU A 248 16.50 -42.49 18.58
C GLU A 248 16.57 -43.69 17.61
N GLY A 249 16.85 -43.47 16.32
CA GLY A 249 17.00 -44.53 15.32
C GLY A 249 18.25 -45.37 15.46
N THR A 250 19.25 -44.91 16.26
CA THR A 250 20.50 -45.67 16.49
C THR A 250 20.44 -46.49 17.78
N ALA A 251 19.41 -46.30 18.60
CA ALA A 251 19.19 -47.01 19.86
C ALA A 251 18.21 -48.20 19.75
N ALA A 252 17.70 -48.48 18.54
CA ALA A 252 16.82 -49.61 18.22
C ALA A 252 17.54 -50.65 17.37
#